data_d14a92e1c91f9490b904d6c4837db42e
#
_entry.id   d14a92e1c91f9490b904d6c4837db42e
#
_cell.length_a   1.000
_cell.length_b   1.000
_cell.length_c   1.000
_cell.angle_alpha   90.00
_cell.angle_beta   90.00
_cell.angle_gamma   90.00
#
_symmetry.space_group_name_H-M   'P 1'
#
loop_
_entity.id
_entity.type
_entity.pdbx_description
1 polymer ?
#
loop_
_entity_poly.entity_id
_entity_poly.type
_entity_poly.pdbx_seq_one_letter_code
_entity_poly.pdbx_strand_id
1 'polypeptide(L)'
;YLYNNPVEKQLCDRAQEFRWNFLAYAHSKNPFSKKIIMREASSQLRRVIKEIDYEASRGRYLSYAQLRRMLSGFDKAGRDQIVDHIIYRYSVIRYDLLESCYGGYENMLTAINSNAGSEYEINEVKYVKSDKEYRELIRYVREHGFRHAGDVITLSDDEKFDLYGRLSRCTSAN
;
A
#
# COMPACT_ATOMS: atom_id res chain seq x y z
N TYR A 1 2.26 11.30 4.84
CA TYR A 1 3.26 10.39 4.24
C TYR A 1 2.60 9.44 3.21
N LEU A 2 1.72 8.50 3.61
CA LEU A 2 1.14 7.48 2.71
C LEU A 2 0.51 8.04 1.43
N TYR A 3 -0.14 9.19 1.51
CA TYR A 3 -0.79 9.80 0.35
C TYR A 3 0.21 10.38 -0.66
N ASN A 4 1.42 10.74 -0.24
CA ASN A 4 2.46 11.30 -1.12
C ASN A 4 3.35 10.26 -1.79
N ASN A 5 3.39 9.03 -1.29
CA ASN A 5 4.19 7.96 -1.89
C ASN A 5 4.07 7.84 -3.41
N PRO A 6 2.86 7.96 -4.01
CA PRO A 6 2.73 7.90 -5.47
C PRO A 6 3.39 9.07 -6.18
N VAL A 7 3.36 10.27 -5.60
CA VAL A 7 4.00 11.47 -6.16
C VAL A 7 5.52 11.33 -6.11
N GLU A 8 6.06 10.89 -4.98
CA GLU A 8 7.49 10.64 -4.82
C GLU A 8 8.02 9.55 -5.75
N LYS A 9 7.20 8.54 -6.03
CA LYS A 9 7.51 7.49 -7.01
C LYS A 9 7.20 7.89 -8.46
N GLN A 10 6.83 9.16 -8.71
CA GLN A 10 6.51 9.70 -10.03
C GLN A 10 5.40 8.93 -10.77
N LEU A 11 4.44 8.40 -10.02
CA LEU A 11 3.27 7.71 -10.56
C LEU A 11 2.12 8.66 -10.90
N CYS A 12 2.14 9.87 -10.33
CA CYS A 12 1.20 10.97 -10.59
C CYS A 12 1.84 12.29 -10.15
N ASP A 13 1.27 13.41 -10.62
CA ASP A 13 1.75 14.75 -10.26
C ASP A 13 1.19 15.22 -8.92
N ARG A 14 0.00 14.77 -8.56
CA ARG A 14 -0.67 15.12 -7.30
C ARG A 14 -1.24 13.87 -6.63
N ALA A 15 -1.22 13.86 -5.31
CA ALA A 15 -1.65 12.71 -4.52
C ALA A 15 -3.07 12.23 -4.84
N GLN A 16 -4.02 13.17 -5.06
CA GLN A 16 -5.41 12.83 -5.40
C GLN A 16 -5.60 12.25 -6.80
N GLU A 17 -4.62 12.30 -7.67
CA GLU A 17 -4.67 11.71 -9.02
C GLU A 17 -4.38 10.22 -9.02
N PHE A 18 -3.85 9.71 -7.91
CA PHE A 18 -3.59 8.28 -7.78
C PHE A 18 -4.77 7.55 -7.14
N ARG A 19 -5.45 6.71 -7.94
CA ARG A 19 -6.66 5.99 -7.52
C ARG A 19 -6.50 5.19 -6.23
N TRP A 20 -5.36 4.55 -6.06
CA TRP A 20 -5.14 3.55 -5.02
C TRP A 20 -4.72 4.10 -3.65
N ASN A 21 -4.55 5.42 -3.52
CA ASN A 21 -4.46 6.06 -2.21
C ASN A 21 -5.84 6.48 -1.67
N PHE A 22 -6.89 6.33 -2.48
CA PHE A 22 -8.29 6.60 -2.15
C PHE A 22 -8.64 8.05 -1.85
N LEU A 23 -7.70 8.98 -1.87
CA LEU A 23 -7.90 10.38 -1.49
C LEU A 23 -8.97 11.09 -2.33
N ALA A 24 -9.01 10.84 -3.63
CA ALA A 24 -10.00 11.43 -4.54
C ALA A 24 -11.46 11.02 -4.21
N TYR A 25 -11.65 9.93 -3.48
CA TYR A 25 -13.00 9.46 -3.10
C TYR A 25 -13.59 10.22 -1.92
N ALA A 26 -12.85 11.10 -1.28
CA ALA A 26 -13.36 11.96 -0.21
C ALA A 26 -14.55 12.81 -0.67
N HIS A 27 -14.47 13.39 -1.87
CA HIS A 27 -15.47 14.30 -2.41
C HIS A 27 -16.19 13.80 -3.66
N SER A 28 -15.82 12.65 -4.20
CA SER A 28 -16.45 12.06 -5.38
C SER A 28 -16.60 10.56 -5.28
N LYS A 29 -17.77 10.06 -5.65
CA LYS A 29 -18.00 8.61 -5.78
C LYS A 29 -17.39 8.02 -7.05
N ASN A 30 -17.08 8.87 -8.03
CA ASN A 30 -16.59 8.49 -9.36
C ASN A 30 -15.44 9.41 -9.80
N PRO A 31 -14.33 9.50 -9.04
CA PRO A 31 -13.28 10.47 -9.35
C PRO A 31 -12.51 10.14 -10.63
N PHE A 32 -12.49 8.89 -11.07
CA PHE A 32 -11.74 8.42 -12.23
C PHE A 32 -12.61 7.90 -13.37
N SER A 33 -13.92 8.00 -13.25
CA SER A 33 -14.87 7.54 -14.26
C SER A 33 -16.09 8.44 -14.37
N LYS A 34 -16.87 8.26 -15.42
CA LYS A 34 -18.18 8.91 -15.55
C LYS A 34 -19.15 8.34 -14.52
N LYS A 35 -19.96 9.21 -13.90
CA LYS A 35 -21.03 8.80 -13.01
C LYS A 35 -21.96 7.80 -13.68
N ILE A 36 -22.29 6.73 -12.97
CA ILE A 36 -23.22 5.71 -13.44
C ILE A 36 -24.66 6.25 -13.32
N ILE A 37 -25.32 6.42 -14.46
CA ILE A 37 -26.75 6.75 -14.52
C ILE A 37 -27.50 5.47 -14.80
N MET A 38 -28.15 4.90 -13.79
CA MET A 38 -28.75 3.56 -13.88
C MET A 38 -29.81 3.41 -14.98
N ARG A 39 -30.48 4.49 -15.40
CA ARG A 39 -31.44 4.46 -16.49
C ARG A 39 -30.77 4.27 -17.85
N GLU A 40 -29.58 4.84 -18.02
CA GLU A 40 -28.80 4.86 -19.27
C GLU A 40 -27.80 3.70 -19.35
N ALA A 41 -27.48 3.10 -18.21
CA ALA A 41 -26.53 2.01 -18.11
C ALA A 41 -27.02 0.76 -18.86
N SER A 42 -26.09 0.02 -19.45
CA SER A 42 -26.38 -1.26 -20.09
C SER A 42 -26.98 -2.26 -19.08
N SER A 43 -27.74 -3.24 -19.57
CA SER A 43 -28.31 -4.29 -18.70
C SER A 43 -27.22 -5.06 -17.96
N GLN A 44 -26.08 -5.26 -18.59
CA GLN A 44 -24.93 -5.93 -18.00
C GLN A 44 -24.31 -5.08 -16.86
N LEU A 45 -24.09 -3.78 -17.07
CA LEU A 45 -23.57 -2.88 -16.03
C LEU A 45 -24.53 -2.79 -14.86
N ARG A 46 -25.83 -2.62 -15.11
CA ARG A 46 -26.84 -2.60 -14.05
C ARG A 46 -26.82 -3.86 -13.18
N ARG A 47 -26.67 -5.02 -13.78
CA ARG A 47 -26.59 -6.30 -13.08
C ARG A 47 -25.35 -6.36 -12.18
N VAL A 48 -24.19 -5.95 -12.70
CA VAL A 48 -22.93 -5.94 -11.94
C VAL A 48 -23.02 -4.97 -10.76
N ILE A 49 -23.52 -3.76 -10.96
CA ILE A 49 -23.70 -2.78 -9.88
C ILE A 49 -24.63 -3.30 -8.77
N LYS A 50 -25.78 -3.90 -9.14
CA LYS A 50 -26.70 -4.49 -8.17
C LYS A 50 -26.06 -5.65 -7.40
N GLU A 51 -25.24 -6.46 -8.04
CA GLU A 51 -24.52 -7.56 -7.39
C GLU A 51 -23.50 -7.02 -6.37
N ILE A 52 -22.72 -6.00 -6.72
CA ILE A 52 -21.79 -5.33 -5.81
C ILE A 52 -22.54 -4.77 -4.59
N ASP A 53 -23.63 -4.05 -4.82
CA ASP A 53 -24.45 -3.47 -3.76
C ASP A 53 -25.05 -4.54 -2.84
N TYR A 54 -25.47 -5.67 -3.40
CA TYR A 54 -26.00 -6.79 -2.65
C TYR A 54 -24.95 -7.43 -1.74
N GLU A 55 -23.75 -7.70 -2.27
CA GLU A 55 -22.66 -8.28 -1.48
C GLU A 55 -22.22 -7.31 -0.37
N ALA A 56 -22.03 -6.03 -0.70
CA ALA A 56 -21.65 -5.00 0.26
C ALA A 56 -22.69 -4.81 1.37
N SER A 57 -23.99 -4.84 1.04
CA SER A 57 -25.07 -4.70 2.03
C SER A 57 -25.09 -5.85 3.06
N ARG A 58 -24.51 -6.99 2.72
CA ARG A 58 -24.36 -8.16 3.59
C ARG A 58 -23.01 -8.23 4.31
N GLY A 59 -22.18 -7.21 4.18
CA GLY A 59 -20.84 -7.19 4.76
C GLY A 59 -19.90 -8.23 4.16
N ARG A 60 -20.19 -8.73 2.94
CA ARG A 60 -19.35 -9.74 2.28
C ARG A 60 -18.39 -9.09 1.32
N TYR A 61 -17.13 -9.50 1.36
CA TYR A 61 -16.10 -9.06 0.41
C TYR A 61 -16.20 -9.82 -0.91
N LEU A 62 -15.85 -9.13 -1.99
CA LEU A 62 -15.77 -9.73 -3.32
C LEU A 62 -14.53 -10.59 -3.44
N SER A 63 -14.70 -11.84 -3.84
CA SER A 63 -13.58 -12.72 -4.16
C SER A 63 -12.89 -12.30 -5.48
N TYR A 64 -11.64 -12.70 -5.65
CA TYR A 64 -10.92 -12.44 -6.91
C TYR A 64 -11.64 -12.99 -8.15
N ALA A 65 -12.26 -14.17 -8.03
CA ALA A 65 -13.04 -14.76 -9.10
C ALA A 65 -14.28 -13.92 -9.47
N GLN A 66 -14.99 -13.39 -8.47
CA GLN A 66 -16.11 -12.47 -8.67
C GLN A 66 -15.65 -11.17 -9.35
N LEU A 67 -14.57 -10.54 -8.85
CA LEU A 67 -13.99 -9.33 -9.46
C LEU A 67 -13.64 -9.56 -10.94
N ARG A 68 -12.93 -10.65 -11.23
CA ARG A 68 -12.53 -10.98 -12.60
C ARG A 68 -13.75 -11.18 -13.52
N ARG A 69 -14.78 -11.85 -13.04
CA ARG A 69 -16.04 -12.04 -13.77
C ARG A 69 -16.78 -10.72 -14.01
N MET A 70 -16.91 -9.88 -12.97
CA MET A 70 -17.61 -8.59 -13.03
C MET A 70 -16.95 -7.63 -14.01
N LEU A 71 -15.62 -7.64 -14.11
CA LEU A 71 -14.85 -6.78 -15.00
C LEU A 71 -14.74 -7.36 -16.43
N SER A 72 -15.07 -8.63 -16.62
CA SER A 72 -15.02 -9.31 -17.91
C SER A 72 -16.12 -8.77 -18.83
N GLY A 73 -15.77 -8.56 -20.10
CA GLY A 73 -16.72 -8.09 -21.12
C GLY A 73 -17.01 -6.58 -21.12
N PHE A 74 -16.30 -5.80 -20.29
CA PHE A 74 -16.35 -4.34 -20.33
C PHE A 74 -15.09 -3.75 -20.96
N ASP A 75 -15.25 -2.63 -21.65
CA ASP A 75 -14.17 -1.76 -22.08
C ASP A 75 -13.50 -1.07 -20.88
N LYS A 76 -12.47 -0.27 -21.14
CA LYS A 76 -11.76 0.46 -20.08
C LYS A 76 -12.71 1.38 -19.30
N ALA A 77 -13.58 2.12 -19.99
CA ALA A 77 -14.50 3.06 -19.34
C ALA A 77 -15.50 2.36 -18.41
N GLY A 78 -16.08 1.25 -18.85
CA GLY A 78 -16.98 0.43 -18.04
C GLY A 78 -16.27 -0.23 -16.83
N ARG A 79 -15.04 -0.68 -17.03
CA ARG A 79 -14.23 -1.20 -15.91
C ARG A 79 -13.91 -0.13 -14.89
N ASP A 80 -13.54 1.07 -15.33
CA ASP A 80 -13.26 2.20 -14.44
C ASP A 80 -14.50 2.58 -13.62
N GLN A 81 -15.69 2.56 -14.23
CA GLN A 81 -16.94 2.80 -13.51
C GLN A 81 -17.22 1.74 -12.43
N ILE A 82 -17.02 0.47 -12.75
CA ILE A 82 -17.20 -0.64 -11.82
C ILE A 82 -16.19 -0.53 -10.66
N VAL A 83 -14.93 -0.24 -10.95
CA VAL A 83 -13.88 -0.10 -9.94
C VAL A 83 -14.17 1.06 -9.00
N ASP A 84 -14.55 2.22 -9.53
CA ASP A 84 -14.92 3.38 -8.69
C ASP A 84 -16.10 3.03 -7.78
N HIS A 85 -17.12 2.34 -8.31
CA HIS A 85 -18.27 1.92 -7.51
C HIS A 85 -17.89 0.93 -6.40
N ILE A 86 -17.02 -0.05 -6.69
CA ILE A 86 -16.50 -1.00 -5.67
C ILE A 86 -15.77 -0.24 -4.57
N ILE A 87 -14.82 0.63 -4.93
CA ILE A 87 -14.03 1.40 -3.96
C ILE A 87 -14.97 2.23 -3.07
N TYR A 88 -15.90 2.95 -3.68
CA TYR A 88 -16.87 3.74 -2.92
C TYR A 88 -17.71 2.89 -1.95
N ARG A 89 -18.17 1.71 -2.38
CA ARG A 89 -19.04 0.84 -1.56
C ARG A 89 -18.31 0.13 -0.42
N TYR A 90 -17.03 -0.15 -0.59
CA TYR A 90 -16.23 -0.87 0.40
C TYR A 90 -15.26 0.03 1.19
N SER A 91 -15.21 1.33 0.87
CA SER A 91 -14.38 2.28 1.62
C SER A 91 -14.90 2.44 3.05
N VAL A 92 -13.99 2.27 4.00
CA VAL A 92 -14.24 2.49 5.44
C VAL A 92 -13.51 3.74 5.95
N ILE A 93 -12.94 4.54 5.04
CA ILE A 93 -12.17 5.73 5.40
C ILE A 93 -13.11 6.83 5.90
N ARG A 94 -12.81 7.35 7.08
CA ARG A 94 -13.52 8.47 7.70
C ARG A 94 -12.94 9.79 7.23
N TYR A 95 -13.28 10.18 5.99
CA TYR A 95 -12.77 11.44 5.40
C TYR A 95 -13.19 12.68 6.21
N ASP A 96 -14.38 12.66 6.81
CA ASP A 96 -14.89 13.70 7.70
C ASP A 96 -13.93 14.00 8.87
N LEU A 97 -13.38 12.97 9.49
CA LEU A 97 -12.38 13.11 10.55
C LEU A 97 -11.05 13.61 9.99
N LEU A 98 -10.62 13.08 8.86
CA LEU A 98 -9.37 13.48 8.23
C LEU A 98 -9.42 14.96 7.82
N GLU A 99 -10.49 15.40 7.15
CA GLU A 99 -10.67 16.78 6.73
C GLU A 99 -10.74 17.74 7.92
N SER A 100 -11.40 17.34 9.01
CA SER A 100 -11.50 18.18 10.22
C SER A 100 -10.15 18.51 10.83
N CYS A 101 -9.16 17.61 10.71
CA CYS A 101 -7.79 17.85 11.19
C CYS A 101 -7.08 18.98 10.42
N TYR A 102 -7.49 19.25 9.18
CA TYR A 102 -6.89 20.26 8.31
C TYR A 102 -7.77 21.50 8.11
N GLY A 103 -8.95 21.54 8.72
CA GLY A 103 -9.91 22.62 8.51
C GLY A 103 -10.56 22.63 7.14
N GLY A 104 -10.64 21.47 6.48
CA GLY A 104 -11.33 21.25 5.20
C GLY A 104 -10.50 20.56 4.14
N TYR A 105 -11.17 20.11 3.07
CA TYR A 105 -10.57 19.29 2.01
C TYR A 105 -9.44 19.99 1.26
N GLU A 106 -9.62 21.25 0.86
CA GLU A 106 -8.60 21.99 0.10
C GLU A 106 -7.33 22.21 0.92
N ASN A 107 -7.47 22.52 2.20
CA ASN A 107 -6.34 22.66 3.12
C ASN A 107 -5.62 21.30 3.29
N MET A 108 -6.37 20.23 3.40
CA MET A 108 -5.83 18.88 3.46
C MET A 108 -5.03 18.54 2.20
N LEU A 109 -5.57 18.81 1.00
CA LEU A 109 -4.86 18.58 -0.26
C LEU A 109 -3.59 19.43 -0.36
N THR A 110 -3.67 20.69 0.05
CA THR A 110 -2.51 21.59 0.07
C THR A 110 -1.42 21.06 0.99
N ALA A 111 -1.78 20.65 2.21
CA ALA A 111 -0.83 20.08 3.16
C ALA A 111 -0.21 18.77 2.66
N ILE A 112 -1.01 17.88 2.07
CA ILE A 112 -0.53 16.61 1.52
C ILE A 112 0.42 16.86 0.35
N ASN A 113 0.08 17.71 -0.60
CA ASN A 113 0.88 17.95 -1.80
C ASN A 113 2.10 18.85 -1.53
N SER A 114 2.07 19.72 -0.51
CA SER A 114 3.22 20.55 -0.13
C SER A 114 4.35 19.75 0.50
N ASN A 115 4.04 18.59 1.06
CA ASN A 115 5.04 17.69 1.64
C ASN A 115 5.74 16.81 0.59
N ALA A 116 5.37 16.89 -0.69
CA ALA A 116 6.08 16.22 -1.76
C ALA A 116 7.50 16.78 -1.87
N GLY A 117 8.51 15.98 -1.50
CA GLY A 117 9.92 16.37 -1.52
C GLY A 117 10.44 17.07 -0.26
N SER A 118 9.61 17.39 0.73
CA SER A 118 10.03 17.83 2.07
C SER A 118 10.29 16.66 3.02
N GLU A 119 10.30 15.54 2.43
CA GLU A 119 10.49 14.32 3.12
C GLU A 119 11.72 14.36 3.92
N TYR A 120 11.47 14.10 5.15
CA TYR A 120 12.42 13.50 6.00
C TYR A 120 13.61 13.05 5.17
N GLU A 121 14.60 13.92 5.00
CA GLU A 121 15.94 13.45 5.06
C GLU A 121 16.04 12.77 6.43
N ILE A 122 15.32 11.68 6.60
CA ILE A 122 15.88 10.61 7.36
C ILE A 122 17.15 10.43 6.59
N ASN A 123 18.23 10.99 7.11
CA ASN A 123 19.54 10.46 6.91
C ASN A 123 19.44 9.04 7.48
N GLU A 124 18.64 8.20 6.84
CA GLU A 124 18.96 6.82 6.73
C GLU A 124 20.33 6.88 6.12
N VAL A 125 21.32 6.88 7.02
CA VAL A 125 22.61 6.35 6.65
C VAL A 125 22.19 5.14 5.85
N LYS A 126 22.22 5.27 4.50
CA LYS A 126 22.06 4.12 3.64
C LYS A 126 23.18 3.25 4.09
N TYR A 127 22.88 2.35 5.03
CA TYR A 127 23.69 1.19 5.24
C TYR A 127 23.59 0.46 3.90
N VAL A 128 24.40 0.92 2.98
CA VAL A 128 24.91 0.08 1.93
C VAL A 128 25.61 -0.98 2.76
N LYS A 129 24.84 -2.04 3.11
CA LYS A 129 25.43 -3.26 3.65
C LYS A 129 26.47 -3.61 2.62
N SER A 130 27.70 -3.18 2.86
CA SER A 130 28.75 -3.44 1.91
C SER A 130 28.82 -4.96 1.87
N ASP A 131 28.97 -5.54 0.69
CA ASP A 131 29.25 -6.98 0.55
C ASP A 131 30.37 -7.44 1.48
N LYS A 132 31.19 -6.52 1.93
CA LYS A 132 32.28 -6.73 2.89
C LYS A 132 31.77 -7.13 4.26
N GLU A 133 30.83 -6.39 4.85
CA GLU A 133 30.25 -6.68 6.18
C GLU A 133 29.52 -8.03 6.16
N TYR A 134 28.73 -8.27 5.10
CA TYR A 134 28.07 -9.56 4.92
C TYR A 134 29.08 -10.72 4.77
N ARG A 135 30.16 -10.54 4.03
CA ARG A 135 31.21 -11.55 3.89
C ARG A 135 31.98 -11.81 5.20
N GLU A 136 32.24 -10.78 5.99
CA GLU A 136 32.86 -10.90 7.32
C GLU A 136 31.95 -11.70 8.25
N LEU A 137 30.64 -11.41 8.25
CA LEU A 137 29.63 -12.10 9.06
C LEU A 137 29.50 -13.58 8.67
N ILE A 138 29.43 -13.89 7.38
CA ILE A 138 29.41 -15.26 6.87
C ILE A 138 30.69 -16.02 7.21
N ARG A 139 31.87 -15.35 7.10
CA ARG A 139 33.15 -15.96 7.45
C ARG A 139 33.17 -16.31 8.92
N TYR A 140 32.83 -15.38 9.80
CA TYR A 140 32.81 -15.60 11.25
C TYR A 140 31.88 -16.77 11.64
N VAL A 141 30.67 -16.79 11.11
CA VAL A 141 29.69 -17.86 11.38
C VAL A 141 30.23 -19.23 10.95
N ARG A 142 30.88 -19.31 9.77
CA ARG A 142 31.48 -20.57 9.27
C ARG A 142 32.67 -21.03 10.09
N GLU A 143 33.53 -20.12 10.51
CA GLU A 143 34.70 -20.43 11.35
C GLU A 143 34.33 -20.96 12.74
N HIS A 144 33.11 -20.60 13.20
CA HIS A 144 32.54 -21.09 14.47
C HIS A 144 31.61 -22.30 14.32
N GLY A 145 31.71 -23.01 13.17
CA GLY A 145 31.10 -24.32 12.98
C GLY A 145 29.68 -24.31 12.41
N PHE A 146 29.12 -23.14 12.11
CA PHE A 146 27.77 -23.02 11.50
C PHE A 146 27.86 -23.09 9.98
N ARG A 147 27.31 -24.11 9.36
CA ARG A 147 27.33 -24.30 7.90
C ARG A 147 26.10 -23.72 7.19
N HIS A 148 24.96 -23.68 7.89
CA HIS A 148 23.70 -23.24 7.34
C HIS A 148 22.98 -22.28 8.31
N ALA A 149 22.11 -21.42 7.80
CA ALA A 149 21.29 -20.52 8.62
C ALA A 149 20.39 -21.30 9.62
N GLY A 150 20.01 -22.52 9.28
CA GLY A 150 19.27 -23.44 10.16
C GLY A 150 20.04 -23.79 11.44
N ASP A 151 21.35 -23.87 11.38
CA ASP A 151 22.18 -24.21 12.55
C ASP A 151 22.08 -23.13 13.63
N VAL A 152 21.94 -21.86 13.22
CA VAL A 152 21.77 -20.73 14.14
C VAL A 152 20.34 -20.67 14.70
N ILE A 153 19.34 -21.07 13.92
CA ILE A 153 17.93 -21.07 14.35
C ILE A 153 17.70 -22.07 15.47
N THR A 154 18.40 -23.21 15.44
CA THR A 154 18.28 -24.30 16.44
C THR A 154 18.96 -24.03 17.78
N LEU A 155 19.77 -22.97 17.89
CA LEU A 155 20.40 -22.56 19.13
C LEU A 155 19.34 -22.11 20.17
N SER A 156 19.66 -22.31 21.45
CA SER A 156 18.92 -21.69 22.55
C SER A 156 19.03 -20.17 22.54
N ASP A 157 18.14 -19.48 23.24
CA ASP A 157 18.15 -18.02 23.25
C ASP A 157 19.43 -17.46 23.90
N ASP A 158 19.96 -18.14 24.93
CA ASP A 158 21.23 -17.75 25.57
C ASP A 158 22.42 -17.90 24.61
N GLU A 159 22.47 -18.97 23.83
CA GLU A 159 23.51 -19.21 22.83
C GLU A 159 23.43 -18.19 21.67
N LYS A 160 22.20 -17.83 21.24
CA LYS A 160 21.97 -16.76 20.25
C LYS A 160 22.46 -15.41 20.76
N PHE A 161 22.19 -15.11 22.05
CA PHE A 161 22.61 -13.86 22.68
C PHE A 161 24.15 -13.76 22.77
N ASP A 162 24.81 -14.87 23.13
CA ASP A 162 26.26 -14.93 23.21
C ASP A 162 26.92 -14.84 21.81
N LEU A 163 26.32 -15.50 20.80
CA LEU A 163 26.76 -15.41 19.41
C LEU A 163 26.61 -13.96 18.90
N TYR A 164 25.49 -13.29 19.18
CA TYR A 164 25.27 -11.90 18.82
C TYR A 164 26.31 -10.97 19.48
N GLY A 165 26.57 -11.15 20.76
CA GLY A 165 27.57 -10.37 21.50
C GLY A 165 29.02 -10.56 20.98
N ARG A 166 29.35 -11.73 20.42
CA ARG A 166 30.63 -11.98 19.74
C ARG A 166 30.67 -11.34 18.36
N LEU A 167 29.59 -11.49 17.57
CA LEU A 167 29.48 -10.89 16.25
C LEU A 167 29.61 -9.37 16.28
N SER A 168 28.92 -8.70 17.20
CA SER A 168 28.97 -7.25 17.34
C SER A 168 30.36 -6.70 17.75
N ARG A 169 31.21 -7.54 18.39
CA ARG A 169 32.59 -7.16 18.76
C ARG A 169 33.62 -7.44 17.68
N CYS A 170 33.37 -8.44 16.83
CA CYS A 170 34.32 -8.94 15.86
C CYS A 170 34.03 -8.51 14.43
N THR A 171 32.90 -7.94 14.15
CA THR A 171 32.52 -7.44 12.83
C THR A 171 32.13 -5.96 12.89
N SER A 172 32.30 -5.25 11.79
CA SER A 172 31.82 -3.85 11.66
C SER A 172 30.30 -3.74 11.45
N ALA A 173 29.59 -4.86 11.57
CA ALA A 173 28.12 -4.91 11.47
C ALA A 173 27.50 -4.51 12.82
N ASN A 174 27.09 -3.25 12.91
CA ASN A 174 26.26 -2.72 14.01
C ASN A 174 24.79 -2.79 13.65
#